data_e12e86aaba70a2cda3f14caaededf07e
#
_entry.id   e12e86aaba70a2cda3f14caaededf07e
#
_cell.length_a   1.000
_cell.length_b   1.000
_cell.length_c   1.000
_cell.angle_alpha   90.00
_cell.angle_beta   90.00
_cell.angle_gamma   90.00
#
_symmetry.space_group_name_H-M   'P 1'
#
loop_
_entity.id
_entity.type
_entity.pdbx_description
1 polymer ?
#
loop_
_entity_poly.entity_id
_entity_poly.type
_entity_poly.pdbx_seq_one_letter_code
_entity_poly.pdbx_strand_id
1 'polypeptide(L)'
;MNMEKIRAIIDKDRDSLIDTIRELVAVPSVGGEAPRPDAPFGPGPKAALDKFVEIGARHGFRTWAFENQVGVAELGDESLPEMIAVLAHVDVVPAGEGWSCDPWRGMIKDDLLYGRGVADDKGPAISAMFAMKALREAGVRLKRRVRLIVGTNEELGSRAIDRYVTSGQELPVAGFTPDAEYPLINGEKGSITPKCRAPFAPDGGDVQVLSLDAGVASNAVPSKAVAVLKVAPAAEARLSRVVEEFAAPRDAKLTCEKSASGEYTLTMDGLAFHGSRPQYGSNAAANLVRVLRLLGIGGEQGAFLDKIDALVGTQTRGENLGVMLYDDVSGF
;
A
#
# COMPACT_ATOMS: atom_id res chain seq x y z
N MET A 1 -32.48 19.39 -4.60
CA MET A 1 -31.59 18.60 -5.50
C MET A 1 -32.33 17.33 -5.85
N ASN A 2 -32.49 17.02 -7.16
CA ASN A 2 -33.18 15.80 -7.58
C ASN A 2 -32.16 14.64 -7.67
N MET A 3 -32.09 13.82 -6.62
CA MET A 3 -31.16 12.70 -6.51
C MET A 3 -31.44 11.58 -7.55
N GLU A 4 -32.72 11.37 -7.94
CA GLU A 4 -33.07 10.39 -8.95
C GLU A 4 -32.48 10.75 -10.32
N LYS A 5 -32.55 12.06 -10.68
CA LYS A 5 -31.93 12.55 -11.91
C LYS A 5 -30.41 12.35 -11.91
N ILE A 6 -29.75 12.60 -10.77
CA ILE A 6 -28.30 12.42 -10.65
C ILE A 6 -27.94 10.93 -10.79
N ARG A 7 -28.65 10.03 -10.11
CA ARG A 7 -28.47 8.58 -10.24
C ARG A 7 -28.65 8.11 -11.68
N ALA A 8 -29.70 8.53 -12.34
CA ALA A 8 -29.94 8.16 -13.74
C ALA A 8 -28.82 8.61 -14.70
N ILE A 9 -28.18 9.75 -14.42
CA ILE A 9 -27.00 10.21 -15.19
C ILE A 9 -25.79 9.29 -14.92
N ILE A 10 -25.53 8.93 -13.66
CA ILE A 10 -24.44 8.05 -13.28
C ILE A 10 -24.65 6.65 -13.89
N ASP A 11 -25.87 6.11 -13.82
CA ASP A 11 -26.21 4.81 -14.40
C ASP A 11 -26.00 4.80 -15.92
N LYS A 12 -26.40 5.88 -16.60
CA LYS A 12 -26.17 6.06 -18.04
C LYS A 12 -24.68 6.10 -18.39
N ASP A 13 -23.87 6.70 -17.52
CA ASP A 13 -22.44 6.89 -17.73
C ASP A 13 -21.59 5.72 -17.19
N ARG A 14 -22.20 4.65 -16.67
CA ARG A 14 -21.50 3.54 -15.99
C ARG A 14 -20.35 2.97 -16.80
N ASP A 15 -20.56 2.66 -18.07
CA ASP A 15 -19.52 2.08 -18.93
C ASP A 15 -18.37 3.08 -19.15
N SER A 16 -18.71 4.35 -19.39
CA SER A 16 -17.71 5.43 -19.53
C SER A 16 -16.91 5.64 -18.25
N LEU A 17 -17.55 5.55 -17.08
CA LEU A 17 -16.87 5.61 -15.79
C LEU A 17 -15.86 4.47 -15.63
N ILE A 18 -16.29 3.24 -15.91
CA ILE A 18 -15.43 2.05 -15.79
C ILE A 18 -14.25 2.14 -16.75
N ASP A 19 -14.47 2.52 -18.01
CA ASP A 19 -13.40 2.67 -18.99
C ASP A 19 -12.44 3.78 -18.63
N THR A 20 -12.92 4.88 -18.04
CA THR A 20 -12.06 5.97 -17.54
C THR A 20 -11.22 5.53 -16.34
N ILE A 21 -11.77 4.73 -15.41
CA ILE A 21 -10.99 4.12 -14.33
C ILE A 21 -9.88 3.24 -14.92
N ARG A 22 -10.22 2.37 -15.88
CA ARG A 22 -9.24 1.48 -16.54
C ARG A 22 -8.14 2.25 -17.25
N GLU A 23 -8.49 3.37 -17.89
CA GLU A 23 -7.52 4.25 -18.55
C GLU A 23 -6.49 4.81 -17.55
N LEU A 24 -6.92 5.26 -16.38
CA LEU A 24 -6.01 5.76 -15.35
C LEU A 24 -5.23 4.62 -14.65
N VAL A 25 -5.85 3.48 -14.42
CA VAL A 25 -5.22 2.27 -13.86
C VAL A 25 -4.12 1.74 -14.78
N ALA A 26 -4.28 1.87 -16.09
CA ALA A 26 -3.28 1.45 -17.08
C ALA A 26 -1.95 2.22 -17.02
N VAL A 27 -1.87 3.29 -16.24
CA VAL A 27 -0.63 4.03 -15.99
C VAL A 27 0.00 3.52 -14.68
N PRO A 28 1.09 2.73 -14.71
CA PRO A 28 1.79 2.31 -13.50
C PRO A 28 2.37 3.53 -12.78
N SER A 29 1.92 3.78 -11.55
CA SER A 29 2.26 4.99 -10.78
C SER A 29 2.85 4.66 -9.41
N VAL A 30 3.68 3.63 -9.36
CA VAL A 30 4.42 3.27 -8.16
C VAL A 30 5.44 4.38 -7.86
N GLY A 31 5.37 4.92 -6.64
CA GLY A 31 6.30 5.94 -6.16
C GLY A 31 7.63 5.36 -5.68
N GLY A 32 8.53 6.24 -5.23
CA GLY A 32 9.80 5.84 -4.61
C GLY A 32 11.02 5.86 -5.52
N GLU A 33 10.88 6.18 -6.80
CA GLU A 33 12.03 6.44 -7.67
C GLU A 33 12.73 7.75 -7.31
N ALA A 34 13.99 7.88 -7.74
CA ALA A 34 14.77 9.08 -7.49
C ALA A 34 14.05 10.35 -7.99
N PRO A 35 13.90 11.39 -7.14
CA PRO A 35 13.21 12.61 -7.51
C PRO A 35 13.91 13.34 -8.63
N ARG A 36 13.13 13.90 -9.58
CA ARG A 36 13.58 14.78 -10.66
C ARG A 36 12.80 16.09 -10.59
N PRO A 37 13.33 17.19 -11.11
CA PRO A 37 12.62 18.48 -11.11
C PRO A 37 11.24 18.44 -11.78
N ASP A 38 11.09 17.63 -12.83
CA ASP A 38 9.85 17.44 -13.58
C ASP A 38 8.95 16.32 -13.00
N ALA A 39 9.49 15.47 -12.12
CA ALA A 39 8.81 14.33 -11.51
C ALA A 39 9.30 14.12 -10.06
N PRO A 40 8.86 14.96 -9.10
CA PRO A 40 9.39 14.95 -7.73
C PRO A 40 9.21 13.64 -6.97
N PHE A 41 8.22 12.84 -7.33
CA PHE A 41 7.93 11.53 -6.71
C PHE A 41 8.08 10.35 -7.67
N GLY A 42 8.73 10.59 -8.82
CA GLY A 42 9.01 9.59 -9.83
C GLY A 42 8.19 9.74 -11.11
N PRO A 43 8.64 9.12 -12.20
CA PRO A 43 8.01 9.26 -13.52
C PRO A 43 6.61 8.62 -13.59
N GLY A 44 6.38 7.53 -12.85
CA GLY A 44 5.09 6.85 -12.81
C GLY A 44 3.98 7.73 -12.21
N PRO A 45 4.12 8.25 -10.97
CA PRO A 45 3.17 9.18 -10.38
C PRO A 45 2.95 10.44 -11.24
N LYS A 46 4.01 10.96 -11.86
CA LYS A 46 3.90 12.10 -12.79
C LYS A 46 3.06 11.77 -14.02
N ALA A 47 3.27 10.60 -14.62
CA ALA A 47 2.48 10.17 -15.78
C ALA A 47 0.99 9.99 -15.42
N ALA A 48 0.69 9.45 -14.22
CA ALA A 48 -0.68 9.33 -13.73
C ALA A 48 -1.32 10.70 -13.45
N LEU A 49 -0.53 11.67 -12.94
CA LEU A 49 -0.96 13.05 -12.77
C LEU A 49 -1.37 13.68 -14.09
N ASP A 50 -0.50 13.56 -15.12
CA ASP A 50 -0.77 14.10 -16.45
C ASP A 50 -2.02 13.46 -17.06
N LYS A 51 -2.17 12.15 -16.90
CA LYS A 51 -3.35 11.42 -17.35
C LYS A 51 -4.62 11.89 -16.64
N PHE A 52 -4.57 12.11 -15.32
CA PHE A 52 -5.71 12.66 -14.58
C PHE A 52 -6.12 14.05 -15.07
N VAL A 53 -5.15 14.95 -15.30
CA VAL A 53 -5.40 16.30 -15.82
C VAL A 53 -6.01 16.24 -17.23
N GLU A 54 -5.50 15.36 -18.11
CA GLU A 54 -6.03 15.11 -19.45
C GLU A 54 -7.49 14.60 -19.38
N ILE A 55 -7.77 13.62 -18.54
CA ILE A 55 -9.12 13.06 -18.32
C ILE A 55 -10.06 14.17 -17.86
N GLY A 56 -9.67 14.94 -16.84
CA GLY A 56 -10.49 16.04 -16.32
C GLY A 56 -10.82 17.09 -17.40
N ALA A 57 -9.83 17.49 -18.20
CA ALA A 57 -10.03 18.42 -19.32
C ALA A 57 -11.00 17.85 -20.36
N ARG A 58 -10.85 16.57 -20.74
CA ARG A 58 -11.73 15.88 -21.69
C ARG A 58 -13.19 15.85 -21.20
N HIS A 59 -13.39 15.73 -19.90
CA HIS A 59 -14.70 15.79 -19.26
C HIS A 59 -15.20 17.22 -18.99
N GLY A 60 -14.48 18.26 -19.46
CA GLY A 60 -14.91 19.66 -19.41
C GLY A 60 -14.78 20.31 -18.04
N PHE A 61 -13.86 19.86 -17.21
CA PHE A 61 -13.47 20.54 -15.98
C PHE A 61 -12.34 21.56 -16.25
N ARG A 62 -12.24 22.54 -15.39
CA ARG A 62 -11.04 23.37 -15.31
C ARG A 62 -9.96 22.56 -14.61
N THR A 63 -8.85 22.29 -15.30
CA THR A 63 -7.79 21.43 -14.79
C THR A 63 -6.44 22.09 -14.83
N TRP A 64 -5.58 21.77 -13.87
CA TRP A 64 -4.18 22.16 -13.85
C TRP A 64 -3.37 21.20 -12.98
N ALA A 65 -2.04 21.24 -13.14
CA ALA A 65 -1.09 20.59 -12.25
C ALA A 65 -0.35 21.65 -11.43
N PHE A 66 -0.22 21.44 -10.13
CA PHE A 66 0.59 22.27 -9.24
C PHE A 66 1.95 21.60 -9.01
N GLU A 67 3.03 22.29 -9.41
CA GLU A 67 4.44 21.87 -9.25
C GLU A 67 4.73 20.41 -9.66
N ASN A 68 3.99 19.86 -10.62
CA ASN A 68 4.07 18.44 -11.03
C ASN A 68 3.83 17.43 -9.88
N GLN A 69 3.13 17.83 -8.83
CA GLN A 69 2.91 17.03 -7.62
C GLN A 69 1.42 16.84 -7.30
N VAL A 70 0.59 17.82 -7.64
CA VAL A 70 -0.84 17.79 -7.34
C VAL A 70 -1.63 18.12 -8.59
N GLY A 71 -2.61 17.28 -8.90
CA GLY A 71 -3.58 17.51 -9.96
C GLY A 71 -4.88 18.09 -9.43
N VAL A 72 -5.49 18.95 -10.21
CA VAL A 72 -6.76 19.56 -9.86
C VAL A 72 -7.74 19.47 -11.02
N ALA A 73 -8.98 19.10 -10.69
CA ALA A 73 -10.15 19.27 -11.54
C ALA A 73 -11.22 20.05 -10.78
N GLU A 74 -11.68 21.16 -11.31
CA GLU A 74 -12.60 22.03 -10.61
C GLU A 74 -13.89 22.27 -11.41
N LEU A 75 -15.02 22.26 -10.69
CA LEU A 75 -16.36 22.57 -11.17
C LEU A 75 -16.92 23.76 -10.41
N GLY A 76 -17.56 24.67 -11.13
CA GLY A 76 -18.24 25.84 -10.58
C GLY A 76 -17.73 27.15 -11.17
N ASP A 77 -18.48 28.22 -10.92
CA ASP A 77 -18.14 29.57 -11.37
C ASP A 77 -16.99 30.13 -10.50
N GLU A 78 -15.99 30.73 -11.16
CA GLU A 78 -14.81 31.31 -10.48
C GLU A 78 -15.18 32.47 -9.54
N SER A 79 -16.31 33.12 -9.76
CA SER A 79 -16.80 34.19 -8.88
C SER A 79 -17.30 33.69 -7.51
N LEU A 80 -17.50 32.37 -7.35
CA LEU A 80 -17.85 31.80 -6.05
C LEU A 80 -16.64 31.86 -5.11
N PRO A 81 -16.78 32.52 -3.93
CA PRO A 81 -15.61 32.84 -3.10
C PRO A 81 -15.07 31.64 -2.33
N GLU A 82 -15.85 30.59 -2.19
CA GLU A 82 -15.49 29.38 -1.40
C GLU A 82 -15.48 28.14 -2.27
N MET A 83 -14.69 27.15 -1.86
CA MET A 83 -14.73 25.82 -2.46
C MET A 83 -14.78 24.73 -1.39
N ILE A 84 -15.33 23.59 -1.77
CA ILE A 84 -15.20 22.32 -1.05
C ILE A 84 -14.28 21.41 -1.84
N ALA A 85 -13.52 20.55 -1.15
CA ALA A 85 -12.61 19.64 -1.81
C ALA A 85 -13.06 18.18 -1.66
N VAL A 86 -12.76 17.40 -2.71
CA VAL A 86 -12.57 15.96 -2.63
C VAL A 86 -11.08 15.73 -2.75
N LEU A 87 -10.48 15.07 -1.75
CA LEU A 87 -9.06 14.76 -1.74
C LEU A 87 -8.85 13.29 -2.08
N ALA A 88 -8.00 13.03 -3.06
CA ALA A 88 -7.69 11.71 -3.57
C ALA A 88 -6.20 11.61 -3.92
N HIS A 89 -5.74 10.46 -4.41
CA HIS A 89 -4.39 10.31 -4.94
C HIS A 89 -4.33 9.44 -6.20
N VAL A 90 -3.21 9.53 -6.94
CA VAL A 90 -3.00 8.78 -8.18
C VAL A 90 -1.73 7.94 -8.18
N ASP A 91 -0.89 8.05 -7.15
CA ASP A 91 0.17 7.07 -6.89
C ASP A 91 -0.42 5.77 -6.31
N VAL A 92 0.35 4.72 -6.33
CA VAL A 92 -0.06 3.40 -5.83
C VAL A 92 1.13 2.65 -5.25
N VAL A 93 0.89 1.73 -4.32
CA VAL A 93 1.88 0.76 -3.87
C VAL A 93 2.27 -0.20 -5.01
N PRO A 94 3.43 -0.88 -4.93
CA PRO A 94 3.81 -1.93 -5.88
C PRO A 94 2.70 -2.96 -6.06
N ALA A 95 2.55 -3.46 -7.28
CA ALA A 95 1.54 -4.48 -7.57
C ALA A 95 1.71 -5.73 -6.70
N GLY A 96 2.96 -6.14 -6.45
CA GLY A 96 3.25 -7.40 -5.77
C GLY A 96 3.04 -8.62 -6.67
N GLU A 97 3.04 -9.79 -6.05
CA GLU A 97 2.87 -11.08 -6.73
C GLU A 97 1.46 -11.66 -6.45
N GLY A 98 1.09 -12.75 -7.13
CA GLY A 98 -0.14 -13.51 -6.87
C GLY A 98 -1.38 -12.99 -7.60
N TRP A 99 -1.25 -12.07 -8.53
CA TRP A 99 -2.36 -11.60 -9.35
C TRP A 99 -2.83 -12.69 -10.32
N SER A 100 -4.16 -12.87 -10.41
CA SER A 100 -4.78 -13.74 -11.42
C SER A 100 -4.95 -13.06 -12.78
N CYS A 101 -4.61 -11.77 -12.90
CA CYS A 101 -4.70 -10.95 -14.10
C CYS A 101 -3.58 -9.91 -14.10
N ASP A 102 -3.38 -9.22 -15.22
CA ASP A 102 -2.50 -8.07 -15.29
C ASP A 102 -3.03 -6.92 -14.39
N PRO A 103 -2.33 -6.52 -13.33
CA PRO A 103 -2.79 -5.51 -12.39
C PRO A 103 -3.01 -4.12 -13.01
N TRP A 104 -2.46 -3.88 -14.21
CA TRP A 104 -2.53 -2.59 -14.90
C TRP A 104 -3.60 -2.52 -16.01
N ARG A 105 -4.43 -3.56 -16.16
CA ARG A 105 -5.46 -3.59 -17.23
C ARG A 105 -6.89 -3.33 -16.78
N GLY A 106 -7.17 -3.36 -15.49
CA GLY A 106 -8.54 -3.21 -15.01
C GLY A 106 -9.45 -4.32 -15.55
N MET A 107 -9.20 -5.57 -15.18
CA MET A 107 -10.00 -6.71 -15.63
C MET A 107 -11.38 -6.70 -14.97
N ILE A 108 -12.43 -6.88 -15.77
CA ILE A 108 -13.80 -7.07 -15.27
C ILE A 108 -14.11 -8.56 -15.23
N LYS A 109 -14.51 -9.06 -14.06
CA LYS A 109 -14.95 -10.42 -13.86
C LYS A 109 -15.99 -10.47 -12.74
N ASP A 110 -17.12 -11.15 -12.98
CA ASP A 110 -18.19 -11.34 -11.99
C ASP A 110 -18.68 -10.00 -11.37
N ASP A 111 -18.90 -8.98 -12.23
CA ASP A 111 -19.24 -7.59 -11.86
C ASP A 111 -18.23 -6.87 -10.95
N LEU A 112 -17.03 -7.40 -10.81
CA LEU A 112 -15.92 -6.78 -10.07
C LEU A 112 -14.86 -6.28 -11.04
N LEU A 113 -14.28 -5.10 -10.74
CA LEU A 113 -13.16 -4.53 -11.46
C LEU A 113 -11.87 -4.80 -10.67
N TYR A 114 -10.95 -5.54 -11.28
CA TYR A 114 -9.67 -5.92 -10.68
C TYR A 114 -8.53 -5.10 -11.27
N GLY A 115 -7.69 -4.52 -10.43
CA GLY A 115 -6.49 -3.80 -10.84
C GLY A 115 -5.86 -3.03 -9.70
N ARG A 116 -4.54 -2.75 -9.78
CA ARG A 116 -3.85 -1.92 -8.81
C ARG A 116 -4.31 -0.47 -8.94
N GLY A 117 -4.81 0.12 -7.84
CA GLY A 117 -5.38 1.47 -7.82
C GLY A 117 -6.89 1.53 -8.14
N VAL A 118 -7.55 0.41 -8.43
CA VAL A 118 -9.01 0.41 -8.67
C VAL A 118 -9.78 0.79 -7.41
N ALA A 119 -9.39 0.27 -6.25
CA ALA A 119 -10.01 0.58 -4.96
C ALA A 119 -9.31 1.73 -4.23
N ASP A 120 -7.99 1.87 -4.41
CA ASP A 120 -7.10 2.75 -3.69
C ASP A 120 -6.09 3.37 -4.69
N ASP A 121 -6.25 4.62 -5.14
CA ASP A 121 -7.41 5.50 -4.98
C ASP A 121 -7.87 6.05 -6.34
N LYS A 122 -7.30 5.53 -7.48
CA LYS A 122 -7.65 5.99 -8.84
C LYS A 122 -9.11 5.80 -9.19
N GLY A 123 -9.71 4.67 -8.77
CA GLY A 123 -11.13 4.41 -8.97
C GLY A 123 -12.02 5.41 -8.24
N PRO A 124 -11.86 5.62 -6.93
CA PRO A 124 -12.58 6.65 -6.17
C PRO A 124 -12.36 8.06 -6.71
N ALA A 125 -11.13 8.42 -7.12
CA ALA A 125 -10.84 9.72 -7.75
C ALA A 125 -11.66 9.96 -9.02
N ILE A 126 -11.73 8.96 -9.93
CA ILE A 126 -12.54 9.05 -11.15
C ILE A 126 -14.04 9.00 -10.81
N SER A 127 -14.45 8.22 -9.81
CA SER A 127 -15.83 8.18 -9.33
C SER A 127 -16.30 9.55 -8.82
N ALA A 128 -15.44 10.26 -8.07
CA ALA A 128 -15.69 11.63 -7.65
C ALA A 128 -15.81 12.58 -8.84
N MET A 129 -14.94 12.45 -9.84
CA MET A 129 -15.02 13.24 -11.08
C MET A 129 -16.36 13.04 -11.81
N PHE A 130 -16.83 11.79 -11.91
CA PHE A 130 -18.12 11.49 -12.54
C PHE A 130 -19.31 11.97 -11.69
N ALA A 131 -19.21 11.96 -10.36
CA ALA A 131 -20.20 12.58 -9.52
C ALA A 131 -20.29 14.10 -9.75
N MET A 132 -19.15 14.78 -9.88
CA MET A 132 -19.09 16.20 -10.25
C MET A 132 -19.70 16.45 -11.64
N LYS A 133 -19.40 15.59 -12.62
CA LYS A 133 -20.02 15.62 -13.98
C LYS A 133 -21.54 15.49 -13.90
N ALA A 134 -22.04 14.55 -13.12
CA ALA A 134 -23.47 14.31 -12.95
C ALA A 134 -24.19 15.50 -12.31
N LEU A 135 -23.57 16.19 -11.32
CA LEU A 135 -24.10 17.43 -10.76
C LEU A 135 -24.25 18.52 -11.83
N ARG A 136 -23.26 18.71 -12.69
CA ARG A 136 -23.30 19.67 -13.80
C ARG A 136 -24.41 19.33 -14.81
N GLU A 137 -24.49 18.08 -15.24
CA GLU A 137 -25.49 17.63 -16.23
C GLU A 137 -26.92 17.63 -15.68
N ALA A 138 -27.06 17.41 -14.38
CA ALA A 138 -28.33 17.58 -13.69
C ALA A 138 -28.78 19.04 -13.58
N GLY A 139 -27.90 20.01 -13.88
CA GLY A 139 -28.17 21.43 -13.77
C GLY A 139 -28.21 21.93 -12.33
N VAL A 140 -27.44 21.27 -11.43
CA VAL A 140 -27.38 21.68 -10.01
C VAL A 140 -26.67 23.03 -9.90
N ARG A 141 -27.34 24.04 -9.34
CA ARG A 141 -26.74 25.33 -9.02
C ARG A 141 -25.84 25.18 -7.79
N LEU A 142 -24.54 25.30 -8.00
CA LEU A 142 -23.56 25.24 -6.93
C LEU A 142 -23.55 26.57 -6.14
N LYS A 143 -23.37 26.47 -4.82
CA LYS A 143 -23.13 27.59 -3.91
C LYS A 143 -21.65 27.79 -3.61
N ARG A 144 -20.85 26.76 -3.85
CA ARG A 144 -19.39 26.73 -3.74
C ARG A 144 -18.83 25.98 -4.93
N ARG A 145 -17.59 26.28 -5.32
CA ARG A 145 -16.86 25.45 -6.27
C ARG A 145 -16.62 24.05 -5.66
N VAL A 146 -16.52 23.04 -6.50
CA VAL A 146 -16.12 21.69 -6.07
C VAL A 146 -14.79 21.40 -6.73
N ARG A 147 -13.77 21.14 -5.93
CA ARG A 147 -12.41 20.87 -6.39
C ARG A 147 -12.01 19.46 -6.03
N LEU A 148 -11.75 18.62 -7.04
CA LEU A 148 -11.09 17.34 -6.86
C LEU A 148 -9.59 17.59 -6.94
N ILE A 149 -8.89 17.27 -5.85
CA ILE A 149 -7.45 17.45 -5.66
C ILE A 149 -6.84 16.06 -5.55
N VAL A 150 -5.88 15.73 -6.40
CA VAL A 150 -5.19 14.44 -6.36
C VAL A 150 -3.70 14.62 -6.08
N GLY A 151 -3.20 13.94 -5.04
CA GLY A 151 -1.78 13.85 -4.73
C GLY A 151 -1.06 12.78 -5.57
N THR A 152 0.26 12.85 -5.61
CA THR A 152 1.13 11.88 -6.30
C THR A 152 2.09 11.15 -5.37
N ASN A 153 1.84 11.20 -4.06
CA ASN A 153 2.74 10.67 -3.04
C ASN A 153 1.99 10.36 -1.72
N GLU A 154 0.74 9.93 -1.80
CA GLU A 154 -0.04 9.58 -0.60
C GLU A 154 0.59 8.38 0.10
N GLU A 155 0.84 7.30 -0.62
CA GLU A 155 1.38 6.02 -0.17
C GLU A 155 2.77 6.11 0.50
N LEU A 156 3.46 7.22 0.28
CA LEU A 156 4.79 7.49 0.84
C LEU A 156 4.83 8.74 1.73
N GLY A 157 3.67 9.18 2.27
CA GLY A 157 3.56 10.19 3.31
C GLY A 157 3.07 11.56 2.89
N SER A 158 2.26 11.67 1.82
CA SER A 158 1.43 12.84 1.44
C SER A 158 2.16 14.19 1.28
N ARG A 159 3.48 14.19 1.08
CA ARG A 159 4.28 15.42 0.96
C ARG A 159 3.85 16.34 -0.20
N ALA A 160 3.21 15.77 -1.23
CA ALA A 160 2.63 16.55 -2.33
C ALA A 160 1.52 17.47 -1.81
N ILE A 161 0.63 16.94 -0.99
CA ILE A 161 -0.47 17.69 -0.39
C ILE A 161 0.04 18.67 0.66
N ASP A 162 1.01 18.29 1.49
CA ASP A 162 1.66 19.21 2.43
C ASP A 162 2.25 20.43 1.70
N ARG A 163 2.90 20.19 0.56
CA ARG A 163 3.45 21.26 -0.27
C ARG A 163 2.34 22.15 -0.82
N TYR A 164 1.24 21.58 -1.31
CA TYR A 164 0.09 22.33 -1.80
C TYR A 164 -0.49 23.25 -0.71
N VAL A 165 -0.74 22.69 0.47
CA VAL A 165 -1.30 23.43 1.63
C VAL A 165 -0.38 24.55 2.10
N THR A 166 0.94 24.30 2.16
CA THR A 166 1.91 25.26 2.69
C THR A 166 2.38 26.31 1.68
N SER A 167 2.02 26.16 0.40
CA SER A 167 2.45 27.08 -0.68
C SER A 167 1.54 28.29 -0.89
N GLY A 168 0.54 28.50 -0.03
CA GLY A 168 -0.42 29.61 -0.18
C GLY A 168 -1.51 29.36 -1.23
N GLN A 169 -1.69 28.12 -1.65
CA GLN A 169 -2.85 27.77 -2.47
C GLN A 169 -4.16 27.99 -1.70
N GLU A 170 -5.23 28.26 -2.43
CA GLU A 170 -6.56 28.38 -1.82
C GLU A 170 -6.94 27.06 -1.16
N LEU A 171 -7.34 27.12 0.12
CA LEU A 171 -7.74 25.97 0.90
C LEU A 171 -9.27 25.82 0.94
N PRO A 172 -9.79 24.58 1.00
CA PRO A 172 -11.21 24.32 1.07
C PRO A 172 -11.79 24.72 2.44
N VAL A 173 -13.05 25.18 2.44
CA VAL A 173 -13.80 25.42 3.70
C VAL A 173 -14.33 24.11 4.30
N ALA A 174 -14.44 23.06 3.52
CA ALA A 174 -14.81 21.70 3.92
C ALA A 174 -14.38 20.72 2.83
N GLY A 175 -14.29 19.44 3.17
CA GLY A 175 -13.97 18.41 2.20
C GLY A 175 -14.15 17.01 2.78
N PHE A 176 -13.89 16.02 1.93
CA PHE A 176 -13.82 14.62 2.31
C PHE A 176 -12.81 13.92 1.42
N THR A 177 -12.34 12.75 1.85
CA THR A 177 -11.57 11.83 1.03
C THR A 177 -12.39 10.57 0.74
N PRO A 178 -12.44 10.07 -0.49
CA PRO A 178 -13.05 8.80 -0.83
C PRO A 178 -12.11 7.60 -0.66
N ASP A 179 -10.91 7.84 -0.16
CA ASP A 179 -9.81 6.89 -0.01
C ASP A 179 -10.01 6.01 1.24
N ALA A 180 -11.12 5.27 1.27
CA ALA A 180 -11.44 4.37 2.38
C ALA A 180 -12.66 3.50 2.06
N GLU A 181 -13.04 2.63 3.00
CA GLU A 181 -14.25 1.80 2.92
C GLU A 181 -15.52 2.67 3.03
N TYR A 182 -16.54 2.34 2.24
CA TYR A 182 -17.84 3.01 2.25
C TYR A 182 -18.79 2.37 3.28
N PRO A 183 -19.78 3.10 3.82
CA PRO A 183 -20.19 4.45 3.39
C PRO A 183 -19.47 5.61 4.10
N LEU A 184 -18.86 5.39 5.25
CA LEU A 184 -18.21 6.42 6.05
C LEU A 184 -17.23 5.78 7.03
N ILE A 185 -16.01 6.29 7.07
CA ILE A 185 -15.03 5.99 8.12
C ILE A 185 -15.16 7.06 9.20
N ASN A 186 -15.43 6.64 10.42
CA ASN A 186 -15.60 7.52 11.59
C ASN A 186 -14.43 7.46 12.57
N GLY A 187 -13.37 6.68 12.24
CA GLY A 187 -12.16 6.55 13.05
C GLY A 187 -11.08 5.79 12.31
N GLU A 188 -9.85 6.13 12.54
CA GLU A 188 -8.67 5.46 11.97
C GLU A 188 -7.68 5.07 13.05
N LYS A 189 -6.95 3.98 12.81
CA LYS A 189 -5.87 3.54 13.68
C LYS A 189 -4.61 4.33 13.37
N GLY A 190 -3.95 4.84 14.40
CA GLY A 190 -2.61 5.39 14.29
C GLY A 190 -1.58 4.31 13.92
N SER A 191 -0.47 4.72 13.32
CA SER A 191 0.64 3.84 12.95
C SER A 191 1.94 4.30 13.60
N ILE A 192 2.67 3.35 14.20
CA ILE A 192 4.03 3.57 14.69
C ILE A 192 4.94 2.53 14.04
N THR A 193 5.92 3.00 13.27
CA THR A 193 6.91 2.12 12.61
C THR A 193 8.29 2.32 13.24
N PRO A 194 8.64 1.60 14.31
CA PRO A 194 9.96 1.70 14.91
C PRO A 194 11.01 1.01 14.04
N LYS A 195 12.16 1.67 13.85
CA LYS A 195 13.33 1.08 13.21
C LYS A 195 14.37 0.77 14.29
N CYS A 196 14.55 -0.52 14.55
CA CYS A 196 15.56 -1.00 15.49
C CYS A 196 16.83 -1.43 14.74
N ARG A 197 17.99 -1.04 15.23
CA ARG A 197 19.29 -1.45 14.69
C ARG A 197 20.15 -1.97 15.82
N ALA A 198 20.59 -3.22 15.70
CA ALA A 198 21.50 -3.85 16.66
C ALA A 198 22.75 -4.35 15.91
N PRO A 199 23.90 -3.70 16.02
CA PRO A 199 25.15 -4.23 15.49
C PRO A 199 25.61 -5.40 16.37
N PHE A 200 26.08 -6.48 15.75
CA PHE A 200 26.70 -7.60 16.43
C PHE A 200 27.83 -8.19 15.58
N ALA A 201 28.83 -8.76 16.25
CA ALA A 201 29.96 -9.42 15.59
C ALA A 201 29.61 -10.89 15.30
N PRO A 202 30.15 -11.46 14.18
CA PRO A 202 30.11 -12.91 13.97
C PRO A 202 30.85 -13.64 15.10
N ASP A 203 30.22 -14.60 15.74
CA ASP A 203 30.77 -15.33 16.88
C ASP A 203 31.49 -16.64 16.54
N GLY A 204 31.59 -16.99 15.25
CA GLY A 204 32.26 -18.19 14.78
C GLY A 204 31.51 -19.50 15.07
N GLY A 205 30.23 -19.44 15.38
CA GLY A 205 29.36 -20.61 15.57
C GLY A 205 29.28 -21.53 14.36
N ASP A 206 28.80 -22.78 14.57
CA ASP A 206 28.66 -23.81 13.52
C ASP A 206 27.54 -23.50 12.50
N VAL A 207 26.65 -22.58 12.84
CA VAL A 207 25.66 -21.98 11.95
C VAL A 207 25.70 -20.47 12.14
N GLN A 208 25.89 -19.72 11.05
CA GLN A 208 25.91 -18.25 11.04
C GLN A 208 24.92 -17.72 10.03
N VAL A 209 24.12 -16.71 10.39
CA VAL A 209 23.28 -15.96 9.49
C VAL A 209 24.12 -14.90 8.80
N LEU A 210 24.27 -14.99 7.48
CA LEU A 210 24.99 -14.01 6.67
C LEU A 210 24.09 -12.84 6.25
N SER A 211 22.83 -13.16 5.91
CA SER A 211 21.77 -12.18 5.67
C SER A 211 20.41 -12.73 6.04
N LEU A 212 19.48 -11.84 6.37
CA LEU A 212 18.06 -12.12 6.56
C LEU A 212 17.26 -10.94 6.02
N ASP A 213 16.54 -11.18 4.93
CA ASP A 213 15.70 -10.19 4.27
C ASP A 213 14.25 -10.64 4.24
N ALA A 214 13.31 -9.74 4.52
CA ALA A 214 11.89 -10.07 4.53
C ALA A 214 11.01 -8.85 4.32
N GLY A 215 9.89 -9.08 3.61
CA GLY A 215 8.86 -8.08 3.37
C GLY A 215 9.29 -7.01 2.37
N VAL A 216 8.30 -6.26 1.89
CA VAL A 216 8.49 -5.19 0.88
C VAL A 216 7.93 -3.85 1.35
N ALA A 217 7.05 -3.83 2.35
CA ALA A 217 6.41 -2.64 2.89
C ALA A 217 6.14 -2.78 4.39
N SER A 218 6.23 -1.68 5.13
CA SER A 218 6.05 -1.66 6.59
C SER A 218 4.60 -1.86 7.05
N ASN A 219 3.65 -1.63 6.16
CA ASN A 219 2.21 -1.81 6.39
C ASN A 219 1.66 -3.14 5.85
N ALA A 220 2.52 -4.08 5.46
CA ALA A 220 2.12 -5.39 4.95
C ALA A 220 2.77 -6.54 5.72
N VAL A 221 2.02 -7.61 5.95
CA VAL A 221 2.56 -8.88 6.47
C VAL A 221 3.53 -9.45 5.44
N PRO A 222 4.81 -9.75 5.81
CA PRO A 222 5.78 -10.33 4.90
C PRO A 222 5.31 -11.67 4.32
N SER A 223 5.14 -11.74 3.00
CA SER A 223 4.82 -12.98 2.28
C SER A 223 6.04 -13.79 1.89
N LYS A 224 7.23 -13.22 2.00
CA LYS A 224 8.49 -13.90 1.71
C LYS A 224 9.57 -13.44 2.66
N ALA A 225 10.39 -14.40 3.11
CA ALA A 225 11.61 -14.15 3.86
C ALA A 225 12.71 -15.06 3.36
N VAL A 226 13.93 -14.54 3.26
CA VAL A 226 15.10 -15.25 2.78
C VAL A 226 16.25 -15.09 3.76
N ALA A 227 16.87 -16.19 4.18
CA ALA A 227 18.08 -16.17 4.97
C ALA A 227 19.20 -16.91 4.25
N VAL A 228 20.38 -16.31 4.20
CA VAL A 228 21.60 -16.96 3.73
C VAL A 228 22.44 -17.37 4.94
N LEU A 229 22.84 -18.64 4.96
CA LEU A 229 23.54 -19.23 6.10
C LEU A 229 24.89 -19.79 5.68
N LYS A 230 25.89 -19.61 6.53
CA LYS A 230 27.11 -20.42 6.55
C LYS A 230 26.92 -21.53 7.57
N VAL A 231 27.04 -22.78 7.15
CA VAL A 231 26.80 -23.97 7.99
C VAL A 231 28.05 -24.85 7.95
N ALA A 232 28.59 -25.14 9.13
CA ALA A 232 29.72 -26.07 9.26
C ALA A 232 29.26 -27.50 8.94
N PRO A 233 30.16 -28.37 8.40
CA PRO A 233 29.81 -29.75 8.04
C PRO A 233 29.14 -30.53 9.19
N ALA A 234 29.57 -30.30 10.42
CA ALA A 234 28.99 -30.94 11.62
C ALA A 234 27.53 -30.54 11.90
N ALA A 235 27.04 -29.39 11.37
CA ALA A 235 25.69 -28.88 11.57
C ALA A 235 24.75 -29.19 10.38
N GLU A 236 25.25 -29.71 9.25
CA GLU A 236 24.42 -29.98 8.06
C GLU A 236 23.28 -30.96 8.35
N ALA A 237 23.54 -32.03 9.12
CA ALA A 237 22.51 -32.99 9.51
C ALA A 237 21.42 -32.34 10.38
N ARG A 238 21.78 -31.39 11.23
CA ARG A 238 20.82 -30.60 12.02
C ARG A 238 19.98 -29.69 11.13
N LEU A 239 20.59 -29.01 10.15
CA LEU A 239 19.88 -28.21 9.18
C LEU A 239 18.84 -29.04 8.40
N SER A 240 19.26 -30.18 7.83
CA SER A 240 18.36 -31.05 7.08
C SER A 240 17.16 -31.50 7.92
N ARG A 241 17.43 -31.95 9.15
CA ARG A 241 16.38 -32.37 10.08
C ARG A 241 15.41 -31.20 10.40
N VAL A 242 15.92 -30.01 10.69
CA VAL A 242 15.06 -28.83 10.99
C VAL A 242 14.20 -28.48 9.79
N VAL A 243 14.74 -28.50 8.57
CA VAL A 243 13.97 -28.21 7.37
C VAL A 243 12.88 -29.25 7.10
N GLU A 244 13.18 -30.54 7.31
CA GLU A 244 12.22 -31.65 7.11
C GLU A 244 11.12 -31.68 8.17
N GLU A 245 11.48 -31.44 9.43
CA GLU A 245 10.55 -31.55 10.57
C GLU A 245 9.78 -30.26 10.87
N PHE A 246 10.16 -29.13 10.28
CA PHE A 246 9.48 -27.86 10.55
C PHE A 246 8.04 -27.88 10.06
N ALA A 247 7.12 -27.95 11.01
CA ALA A 247 5.69 -27.84 10.73
C ALA A 247 5.35 -26.36 10.39
N ALA A 248 5.40 -26.04 9.11
CA ALA A 248 5.02 -24.71 8.64
C ALA A 248 3.55 -24.44 8.97
N PRO A 249 3.19 -23.23 9.44
CA PRO A 249 1.80 -22.84 9.59
C PRO A 249 1.04 -22.92 8.25
N ARG A 250 -0.29 -22.87 8.35
CA ARG A 250 -1.15 -22.76 7.17
C ARG A 250 -0.64 -21.64 6.24
N ASP A 251 -0.62 -21.91 4.94
CA ASP A 251 -0.21 -20.98 3.88
C ASP A 251 1.27 -20.53 3.97
N ALA A 252 2.13 -21.33 4.63
CA ALA A 252 3.57 -21.11 4.65
C ALA A 252 4.31 -22.35 4.10
N LYS A 253 5.44 -22.11 3.44
CA LYS A 253 6.31 -23.14 2.87
C LYS A 253 7.77 -22.80 3.08
N LEU A 254 8.53 -23.76 3.64
CA LEU A 254 9.98 -23.64 3.78
C LEU A 254 10.68 -24.41 2.66
N THR A 255 11.68 -23.80 2.04
CA THR A 255 12.62 -24.45 1.14
C THR A 255 14.05 -24.16 1.55
N CYS A 256 14.98 -25.07 1.20
CA CYS A 256 16.39 -24.95 1.48
C CYS A 256 17.20 -25.34 0.24
N GLU A 257 18.11 -24.48 -0.19
CA GLU A 257 18.98 -24.72 -1.32
C GLU A 257 20.44 -24.49 -0.91
N LYS A 258 21.35 -25.37 -1.40
CA LYS A 258 22.78 -25.19 -1.21
C LYS A 258 23.40 -24.59 -2.47
N SER A 259 24.11 -23.49 -2.34
CA SER A 259 24.82 -22.85 -3.43
C SER A 259 26.11 -23.59 -3.82
N ALA A 260 26.65 -23.27 -4.98
CA ALA A 260 27.98 -23.80 -5.43
C ALA A 260 29.13 -23.32 -4.51
N SER A 261 28.98 -22.19 -3.82
CA SER A 261 29.90 -21.65 -2.81
C SER A 261 29.81 -22.37 -1.46
N GLY A 262 28.80 -23.24 -1.27
CA GLY A 262 28.61 -24.03 -0.05
C GLY A 262 27.71 -23.35 0.99
N GLU A 263 27.16 -22.18 0.69
CA GLU A 263 26.18 -21.49 1.52
C GLU A 263 24.79 -22.07 1.34
N TYR A 264 23.96 -21.99 2.37
CA TYR A 264 22.58 -22.44 2.34
C TYR A 264 21.63 -21.26 2.31
N THR A 265 20.68 -21.30 1.39
CA THR A 265 19.60 -20.31 1.31
C THR A 265 18.30 -20.96 1.80
N LEU A 266 17.76 -20.43 2.90
CA LEU A 266 16.44 -20.77 3.40
C LEU A 266 15.44 -19.74 2.86
N THR A 267 14.40 -20.20 2.21
CA THR A 267 13.28 -19.36 1.78
C THR A 267 12.01 -19.80 2.50
N MET A 268 11.37 -18.87 3.16
CA MET A 268 10.05 -19.04 3.75
C MET A 268 9.06 -18.24 2.92
N ASP A 269 8.13 -18.92 2.25
CA ASP A 269 6.96 -18.31 1.67
C ASP A 269 5.85 -18.25 2.71
N GLY A 270 5.02 -17.23 2.65
CA GLY A 270 3.88 -16.98 3.51
C GLY A 270 2.74 -16.33 2.73
N LEU A 271 1.86 -15.63 3.42
CA LEU A 271 0.71 -14.95 2.81
C LEU A 271 0.71 -13.48 3.20
N ALA A 272 0.77 -12.60 2.18
CA ALA A 272 0.63 -11.16 2.41
C ALA A 272 -0.79 -10.81 2.86
N PHE A 273 -0.88 -9.85 3.76
CA PHE A 273 -2.12 -9.19 4.13
C PHE A 273 -1.82 -7.78 4.63
N HIS A 274 -2.82 -6.90 4.68
CA HIS A 274 -2.61 -5.56 5.20
C HIS A 274 -2.23 -5.59 6.68
N GLY A 275 -1.28 -4.77 7.11
CA GLY A 275 -0.74 -4.76 8.47
C GLY A 275 -1.75 -4.41 9.56
N SER A 276 -2.88 -3.78 9.22
CA SER A 276 -3.99 -3.53 10.14
C SER A 276 -4.82 -4.79 10.46
N ARG A 277 -4.71 -5.85 9.66
CA ARG A 277 -5.42 -7.14 9.82
C ARG A 277 -4.46 -8.33 9.67
N PRO A 278 -3.36 -8.38 10.44
CA PRO A 278 -2.27 -9.34 10.23
C PRO A 278 -2.69 -10.80 10.49
N GLN A 279 -3.78 -11.05 11.20
CA GLN A 279 -4.34 -12.36 11.47
C GLN A 279 -4.82 -13.11 10.20
N TYR A 280 -5.01 -12.41 9.10
CA TYR A 280 -5.40 -13.01 7.82
C TYR A 280 -4.19 -13.34 6.92
N GLY A 281 -3.00 -12.90 7.31
CA GLY A 281 -1.74 -13.23 6.64
C GLY A 281 -0.98 -14.37 7.32
N SER A 282 0.13 -14.79 6.71
CA SER A 282 1.12 -15.70 7.27
C SER A 282 2.50 -15.05 7.18
N ASN A 283 3.01 -14.59 8.34
CA ASN A 283 4.24 -13.81 8.42
C ASN A 283 5.49 -14.68 8.17
N ALA A 284 6.03 -14.60 6.95
CA ALA A 284 7.21 -15.35 6.54
C ALA A 284 8.45 -15.00 7.39
N ALA A 285 8.63 -13.74 7.78
CA ALA A 285 9.76 -13.33 8.61
C ALA A 285 9.72 -13.99 9.99
N ALA A 286 8.58 -13.93 10.67
CA ALA A 286 8.40 -14.55 11.98
C ALA A 286 8.61 -16.08 11.91
N ASN A 287 8.08 -16.73 10.89
CA ASN A 287 8.25 -18.17 10.70
C ASN A 287 9.71 -18.53 10.40
N LEU A 288 10.44 -17.74 9.59
CA LEU A 288 11.84 -17.99 9.31
C LEU A 288 12.73 -17.78 10.56
N VAL A 289 12.44 -16.78 11.40
CA VAL A 289 13.12 -16.58 12.69
C VAL A 289 12.96 -17.82 13.58
N ARG A 290 11.79 -18.43 13.65
CA ARG A 290 11.56 -19.69 14.39
C ARG A 290 12.40 -20.85 13.85
N VAL A 291 12.51 -20.99 12.53
CA VAL A 291 13.40 -21.97 11.89
C VAL A 291 14.86 -21.75 12.31
N LEU A 292 15.33 -20.50 12.23
CA LEU A 292 16.70 -20.14 12.61
C LEU A 292 16.99 -20.44 14.09
N ARG A 293 16.03 -20.22 14.98
CA ARG A 293 16.17 -20.60 16.39
C ARG A 293 16.32 -22.11 16.59
N LEU A 294 15.55 -22.91 15.86
CA LEU A 294 15.66 -24.39 15.91
C LEU A 294 17.03 -24.89 15.45
N LEU A 295 17.75 -24.12 14.66
CA LEU A 295 19.13 -24.40 14.27
C LEU A 295 20.14 -24.19 15.41
N GLY A 296 19.75 -23.59 16.55
CA GLY A 296 20.60 -23.39 17.70
C GLY A 296 21.76 -22.43 17.44
N ILE A 297 21.47 -21.34 16.71
CA ILE A 297 22.46 -20.28 16.50
C ILE A 297 22.84 -19.67 17.82
N GLY A 298 24.13 -19.62 18.10
CA GLY A 298 24.67 -19.10 19.38
C GLY A 298 25.00 -17.59 19.33
N GLY A 299 25.65 -17.13 20.39
CA GLY A 299 26.22 -15.79 20.51
C GLY A 299 25.20 -14.67 20.38
N GLU A 300 25.66 -13.50 19.92
CA GLU A 300 24.81 -12.32 19.77
C GLU A 300 23.73 -12.48 18.69
N GLN A 301 23.99 -13.25 17.62
CA GLN A 301 22.98 -13.55 16.61
C GLN A 301 21.83 -14.36 17.19
N GLY A 302 22.15 -15.42 17.94
CA GLY A 302 21.13 -16.25 18.60
C GLY A 302 20.32 -15.47 19.62
N ALA A 303 20.98 -14.69 20.46
CA ALA A 303 20.33 -13.81 21.44
C ALA A 303 19.38 -12.80 20.77
N PHE A 304 19.77 -12.24 19.61
CA PHE A 304 18.91 -11.34 18.84
C PHE A 304 17.66 -12.06 18.29
N LEU A 305 17.84 -13.24 17.68
CA LEU A 305 16.74 -14.06 17.16
C LEU A 305 15.77 -14.46 18.26
N ASP A 306 16.30 -14.87 19.44
CA ASP A 306 15.50 -15.21 20.61
C ASP A 306 14.68 -14.01 21.10
N LYS A 307 15.27 -12.82 21.10
CA LYS A 307 14.60 -11.58 21.50
C LYS A 307 13.47 -11.22 20.54
N ILE A 308 13.71 -11.30 19.24
CA ILE A 308 12.68 -11.01 18.23
C ILE A 308 11.53 -12.00 18.32
N ASP A 309 11.81 -13.30 18.46
CA ASP A 309 10.75 -14.30 18.62
C ASP A 309 9.96 -14.12 19.93
N ALA A 310 10.64 -13.79 21.01
CA ALA A 310 9.97 -13.53 22.29
C ALA A 310 9.07 -12.30 22.28
N LEU A 311 9.48 -11.22 21.59
CA LEU A 311 8.75 -9.95 21.53
C LEU A 311 7.66 -9.95 20.46
N VAL A 312 7.93 -10.50 19.29
CA VAL A 312 7.05 -10.46 18.12
C VAL A 312 6.47 -11.85 17.85
N GLY A 313 7.34 -12.86 17.66
CA GLY A 313 6.93 -14.22 17.36
C GLY A 313 5.94 -14.30 16.19
N THR A 314 4.96 -15.14 16.31
CA THR A 314 3.85 -15.27 15.34
C THR A 314 2.56 -14.58 15.79
N GLN A 315 2.66 -13.71 16.78
CA GLN A 315 1.53 -12.96 17.30
C GLN A 315 1.08 -11.89 16.33
N THR A 316 -0.18 -11.52 16.39
CA THR A 316 -0.79 -10.59 15.44
C THR A 316 -1.39 -9.35 16.11
N ARG A 317 -1.37 -9.28 17.45
CA ARG A 317 -2.00 -8.20 18.21
C ARG A 317 -1.03 -7.48 19.16
N GLY A 318 0.26 -7.81 19.11
CA GLY A 318 1.27 -7.22 19.97
C GLY A 318 1.20 -7.68 21.44
N GLU A 319 0.72 -8.89 21.68
CA GLU A 319 0.49 -9.45 23.02
C GLU A 319 1.75 -9.38 23.89
N ASN A 320 2.90 -9.86 23.38
CA ASN A 320 4.16 -9.85 24.10
C ASN A 320 4.82 -8.46 24.18
N LEU A 321 4.45 -7.55 23.31
CA LEU A 321 4.91 -6.15 23.37
C LEU A 321 4.11 -5.34 24.40
N GLY A 322 3.00 -5.88 24.92
CA GLY A 322 2.13 -5.17 25.84
C GLY A 322 1.38 -4.00 25.21
N VAL A 323 1.22 -4.03 23.87
CA VAL A 323 0.53 -2.99 23.11
C VAL A 323 -0.84 -3.44 22.60
N MET A 324 -1.31 -4.59 23.06
CA MET A 324 -2.66 -5.06 22.76
C MET A 324 -3.67 -4.18 23.51
N LEU A 325 -4.35 -3.33 22.75
CA LEU A 325 -5.43 -2.48 23.25
C LEU A 325 -6.72 -2.83 22.52
N TYR A 326 -7.80 -2.84 23.27
CA TYR A 326 -9.14 -3.00 22.74
C TYR A 326 -9.88 -1.66 22.88
N ASP A 327 -10.52 -1.25 21.80
CA ASP A 327 -11.38 -0.09 21.74
C ASP A 327 -12.78 -0.51 21.29
N ASP A 328 -13.82 -0.05 21.97
CA ASP A 328 -15.21 -0.44 21.70
C ASP A 328 -15.72 -0.04 20.32
N VAL A 329 -15.06 0.94 19.67
CA VAL A 329 -15.45 1.46 18.35
C VAL A 329 -14.66 0.77 17.23
N SER A 330 -13.33 0.65 17.39
CA SER A 330 -12.42 0.16 16.34
C SER A 330 -12.01 -1.30 16.52
N GLY A 331 -12.27 -1.92 17.66
CA GLY A 331 -11.80 -3.27 18.00
C GLY A 331 -10.30 -3.31 18.33
N PHE A 332 -9.63 -4.42 18.04
CA PHE A 332 -8.17 -4.58 18.20
C PHE A 332 -7.39 -3.95 17.05
#